data_4496ef6770282cf85d54f47ead6d9182
#
_entry.id   4496ef6770282cf85d54f47ead6d9182
#
_cell.length_a   1.000
_cell.length_b   1.000
_cell.length_c   1.000
_cell.angle_alpha   90.00
_cell.angle_beta   90.00
_cell.angle_gamma   90.00
#
_symmetry.space_group_name_H-M   'P 1'
#
loop_
_entity.id
_entity.type
_entity.pdbx_description
1 polymer ?
#
loop_
_entity_poly.entity_id
_entity_poly.type
_entity_poly.pdbx_seq_one_letter_code
_entity_poly.pdbx_strand_id
1 'polypeptide(L)'
;MSAPIIRVRDIMQKEVLSIGGMASAKQAAAMMRESNVSELLVAKRNEDDAWGIVTIMDLIKEVIVPGRDAESVHVYEIMTKPVIAIPAQMDIRYAIRLIQQIGVHRAPVEDQGKIVGMLTLSSLIRDHDIL
;
A
#
# COMPACT_ATOMS: atom_id res chain seq x y z
N MET A 1 -17.95 -30.89 -3.17
CA MET A 1 -17.56 -29.74 -3.99
C MET A 1 -16.76 -28.75 -3.18
N SER A 2 -15.64 -28.34 -3.70
CA SER A 2 -14.87 -27.27 -3.06
C SER A 2 -15.50 -25.91 -3.40
N ALA A 3 -15.34 -24.93 -2.50
CA ALA A 3 -15.73 -23.57 -2.77
C ALA A 3 -14.90 -23.01 -3.93
N PRO A 4 -15.45 -22.10 -4.75
CA PRO A 4 -14.68 -21.47 -5.80
C PRO A 4 -13.50 -20.69 -5.23
N ILE A 5 -12.40 -20.70 -5.96
CA ILE A 5 -11.21 -19.95 -5.57
C ILE A 5 -11.45 -18.48 -5.87
N ILE A 6 -11.28 -17.64 -4.86
CA ILE A 6 -11.28 -16.19 -5.03
C ILE A 6 -9.83 -15.75 -5.10
N ARG A 7 -9.46 -15.05 -6.16
CA ARG A 7 -8.11 -14.55 -6.35
C ARG A 7 -8.03 -13.08 -5.95
N VAL A 8 -6.83 -12.66 -5.59
CA VAL A 8 -6.57 -11.27 -5.19
C VAL A 8 -7.12 -10.28 -6.22
N ARG A 9 -6.91 -10.55 -7.51
CA ARG A 9 -7.38 -9.67 -8.60
C ARG A 9 -8.90 -9.47 -8.61
N ASP A 10 -9.67 -10.42 -8.03
CA ASP A 10 -11.13 -10.36 -8.05
C ASP A 10 -11.68 -9.37 -7.02
N ILE A 11 -10.88 -9.06 -5.99
CA ILE A 11 -11.34 -8.23 -4.85
C ILE A 11 -10.41 -7.08 -4.51
N MET A 12 -9.29 -6.91 -5.21
CA MET A 12 -8.40 -5.77 -5.00
C MET A 12 -9.05 -4.46 -5.42
N GLN A 13 -8.61 -3.37 -4.81
CA GLN A 13 -8.91 -2.03 -5.28
C GLN A 13 -8.03 -1.73 -6.48
N LYS A 14 -8.62 -1.30 -7.59
CA LYS A 14 -7.87 -1.09 -8.84
C LYS A 14 -7.17 0.26 -8.88
N GLU A 15 -7.65 1.23 -8.12
CA GLU A 15 -7.04 2.55 -8.06
C GLU A 15 -5.82 2.52 -7.15
N VAL A 16 -4.67 2.88 -7.70
CA VAL A 16 -3.41 2.95 -6.96
C VAL A 16 -2.81 4.32 -7.18
N LEU A 17 -2.56 5.01 -6.08
CA LEU A 17 -1.94 6.32 -6.12
C LEU A 17 -0.48 6.22 -5.73
N SER A 18 0.36 7.01 -6.40
CA SER A 18 1.79 7.05 -6.12
C SER A 18 2.27 8.47 -5.94
N ILE A 19 3.39 8.60 -5.24
CA ILE A 19 4.06 9.88 -4.97
C ILE A 19 5.56 9.67 -5.17
N GLY A 20 6.27 10.73 -5.52
CA GLY A 20 7.73 10.67 -5.61
C GLY A 20 8.38 10.75 -4.24
N GLY A 21 9.53 10.10 -4.07
CA GLY A 21 10.25 10.10 -2.79
C GLY A 21 10.76 11.47 -2.37
N MET A 22 10.94 12.38 -3.30
CA MET A 22 11.39 13.75 -3.00
C MET A 22 10.25 14.67 -2.55
N ALA A 23 9.02 14.24 -2.63
CA ALA A 23 7.89 15.01 -2.12
C ALA A 23 7.98 15.13 -0.60
N SER A 24 7.37 16.19 -0.05
CA SER A 24 7.35 16.38 1.40
C SER A 24 6.28 15.51 2.06
N ALA A 25 6.45 15.27 3.36
CA ALA A 25 5.45 14.60 4.17
C ALA A 25 4.12 15.39 4.14
N LYS A 26 4.19 16.72 4.06
CA LYS A 26 3.00 17.55 3.95
C LYS A 26 2.24 17.30 2.64
N GLN A 27 2.97 17.17 1.53
CA GLN A 27 2.37 16.83 0.24
C GLN A 27 1.73 15.44 0.26
N ALA A 28 2.39 14.47 0.91
CA ALA A 28 1.84 13.13 1.06
C ALA A 28 0.53 13.15 1.86
N ALA A 29 0.52 13.87 2.98
CA ALA A 29 -0.67 14.00 3.81
C ALA A 29 -1.84 14.64 3.06
N ALA A 30 -1.55 15.69 2.27
CA ALA A 30 -2.55 16.35 1.45
C ALA A 30 -3.15 15.40 0.41
N MET A 31 -2.31 14.63 -0.27
CA MET A 31 -2.76 13.67 -1.27
C MET A 31 -3.62 12.57 -0.64
N MET A 32 -3.23 12.06 0.52
CA MET A 32 -4.01 11.05 1.23
C MET A 32 -5.38 11.58 1.62
N ARG A 33 -5.44 12.84 2.09
CA ARG A 33 -6.69 13.48 2.51
C ARG A 33 -7.61 13.74 1.31
N GLU A 34 -7.07 14.27 0.23
CA GLU A 34 -7.84 14.62 -0.96
C GLU A 34 -8.41 13.37 -1.64
N SER A 35 -7.66 12.28 -1.64
CA SER A 35 -8.06 11.04 -2.30
C SER A 35 -8.69 10.03 -1.33
N ASN A 36 -8.76 10.36 -0.06
CA ASN A 36 -9.32 9.49 0.99
C ASN A 36 -8.68 8.12 1.02
N VAL A 37 -7.36 8.10 0.97
CA VAL A 37 -6.57 6.86 1.05
C VAL A 37 -5.63 6.92 2.25
N SER A 38 -5.22 5.75 2.72
CA SER A 38 -4.37 5.61 3.91
C SER A 38 -2.92 5.30 3.58
N GLU A 39 -2.61 5.13 2.30
CA GLU A 39 -1.26 4.81 1.83
C GLU A 39 -1.04 5.37 0.44
N LEU A 40 0.23 5.58 0.11
CA LEU A 40 0.66 5.93 -1.25
C LEU A 40 1.84 5.05 -1.59
N LEU A 41 1.88 4.53 -2.81
CA LEU A 41 3.09 3.94 -3.33
C LEU A 41 4.12 5.03 -3.55
N VAL A 42 5.39 4.71 -3.26
CA VAL A 42 6.49 5.62 -3.57
C VAL A 42 7.15 5.13 -4.84
N ALA A 43 7.16 5.98 -5.85
CA ALA A 43 7.58 5.60 -7.19
C ALA A 43 9.06 5.19 -7.22
N LYS A 44 9.35 4.20 -8.07
CA LYS A 44 10.73 3.85 -8.43
C LYS A 44 11.42 5.06 -9.05
N ARG A 45 12.70 5.26 -8.74
CA ARG A 45 13.51 6.31 -9.38
C ARG A 45 13.94 5.91 -10.78
N ASN A 46 14.08 4.59 -11.01
CA ASN A 46 14.49 4.01 -12.29
C ASN A 46 14.09 2.53 -12.30
N GLU A 47 14.38 1.82 -13.41
CA GLU A 47 13.99 0.42 -13.57
C GLU A 47 14.66 -0.53 -12.57
N ASP A 48 15.86 -0.17 -12.10
CA ASP A 48 16.60 -1.00 -11.14
C ASP A 48 16.21 -0.74 -9.69
N ASP A 49 15.35 0.24 -9.46
CA ASP A 49 14.90 0.61 -8.13
C ASP A 49 13.71 -0.25 -7.69
N ALA A 50 13.38 -0.18 -6.41
CA ALA A 50 12.23 -0.86 -5.84
C ALA A 50 11.10 0.15 -5.56
N TRP A 51 9.87 -0.33 -5.58
CA TRP A 51 8.73 0.43 -5.09
C TRP A 51 8.82 0.55 -3.57
N GLY A 52 8.40 1.71 -3.06
CA GLY A 52 8.21 1.92 -1.62
C GLY A 52 6.74 2.15 -1.31
N ILE A 53 6.44 2.31 -0.04
CA ILE A 53 5.11 2.66 0.45
C ILE A 53 5.24 3.59 1.64
N VAL A 54 4.39 4.62 1.69
CA VAL A 54 4.26 5.51 2.84
C VAL A 54 2.80 5.47 3.30
N THR A 55 2.60 5.37 4.61
CA THR A 55 1.28 5.21 5.21
C THR A 55 0.96 6.35 6.16
N ILE A 56 -0.31 6.46 6.55
CA ILE A 56 -0.73 7.39 7.60
C ILE A 56 0.07 7.14 8.88
N MET A 57 0.31 5.88 9.24
CA MET A 57 1.08 5.56 10.46
C MET A 57 2.52 6.05 10.38
N ASP A 58 3.12 6.02 9.19
CA ASP A 58 4.46 6.59 9.00
C ASP A 58 4.47 8.09 9.30
N LEU A 59 3.46 8.81 8.81
CA LEU A 59 3.33 10.25 9.06
C LEU A 59 3.13 10.53 10.55
N ILE A 60 2.32 9.72 11.23
CA ILE A 60 2.06 9.89 12.65
C ILE A 60 3.32 9.63 13.47
N LYS A 61 3.98 8.49 13.25
CA LYS A 61 5.15 8.06 14.04
C LYS A 61 6.38 8.90 13.77
N GLU A 62 6.62 9.25 12.52
CA GLU A 62 7.90 9.83 12.10
C GLU A 62 7.87 11.35 11.98
N VAL A 63 6.68 11.95 11.91
CA VAL A 63 6.53 13.40 11.74
C VAL A 63 5.79 14.02 12.91
N ILE A 64 4.57 13.57 13.20
CA ILE A 64 3.72 14.19 14.22
C ILE A 64 4.27 13.96 15.62
N VAL A 65 4.55 12.70 15.99
CA VAL A 65 5.01 12.36 17.34
C VAL A 65 6.33 13.04 17.68
N PRO A 66 7.37 13.01 16.80
CA PRO A 66 8.63 13.70 17.08
C PRO A 66 8.55 15.22 16.99
N GLY A 67 7.46 15.77 16.44
CA GLY A 67 7.31 17.21 16.26
C GLY A 67 8.14 17.79 15.12
N ARG A 68 8.39 16.98 14.08
CA ARG A 68 9.17 17.43 12.91
C ARG A 68 8.29 18.31 12.00
N ASP A 69 8.93 19.20 11.25
CA ASP A 69 8.26 20.02 10.27
C ASP A 69 7.94 19.20 9.03
N ALA A 70 6.65 19.00 8.75
CA ALA A 70 6.19 18.20 7.63
C ALA A 70 6.65 18.71 6.26
N GLU A 71 6.95 20.01 6.12
CA GLU A 71 7.46 20.57 4.88
C GLU A 71 8.93 20.23 4.65
N SER A 72 9.67 19.94 5.73
CA SER A 72 11.10 19.66 5.68
C SER A 72 11.43 18.16 5.65
N VAL A 73 10.43 17.29 5.87
CA VAL A 73 10.61 15.83 5.83
C VAL A 73 10.24 15.32 4.45
N HIS A 74 11.15 14.61 3.81
CA HIS A 74 10.89 13.99 2.51
C HIS A 74 10.29 12.59 2.70
N VAL A 75 9.43 12.21 1.78
CA VAL A 75 8.77 10.88 1.80
C VAL A 75 9.81 9.76 1.86
N TYR A 76 10.93 9.88 1.13
CA TYR A 76 11.96 8.82 1.14
C TYR A 76 12.57 8.58 2.53
N GLU A 77 12.49 9.56 3.44
CA GLU A 77 13.04 9.41 4.80
C GLU A 77 12.19 8.53 5.69
N ILE A 78 10.88 8.40 5.38
CA ILE A 78 9.92 7.75 6.26
C ILE A 78 9.20 6.57 5.62
N MET A 79 9.41 6.32 4.34
CA MET A 79 8.78 5.20 3.62
C MET A 79 9.37 3.86 4.01
N THR A 80 8.64 2.79 3.72
CA THR A 80 9.15 1.42 3.73
C THR A 80 9.53 1.04 2.30
N LYS A 81 10.74 0.56 2.12
CA LYS A 81 11.26 0.17 0.80
C LYS A 81 12.29 -0.94 0.95
N PRO A 82 12.19 -2.05 0.21
CA PRO A 82 11.15 -2.31 -0.78
C PRO A 82 9.80 -2.63 -0.13
N VAL A 83 8.72 -2.32 -0.81
CA VAL A 83 7.39 -2.77 -0.40
C VAL A 83 7.20 -4.19 -0.91
N ILE A 84 6.49 -5.02 -0.11
CA ILE A 84 6.18 -6.37 -0.53
C ILE A 84 4.85 -6.36 -1.28
N ALA A 85 4.86 -6.86 -2.52
CA ALA A 85 3.66 -6.93 -3.35
C ALA A 85 3.09 -8.35 -3.35
N ILE A 86 1.79 -8.45 -3.48
CA ILE A 86 1.05 -9.71 -3.50
C ILE A 86 0.70 -10.04 -4.95
N PRO A 87 0.95 -11.28 -5.43
CA PRO A 87 0.56 -11.66 -6.79
C PRO A 87 -0.95 -11.59 -7.01
N ALA A 88 -1.36 -10.99 -8.12
CA ALA A 88 -2.77 -10.86 -8.49
C ALA A 88 -3.49 -12.20 -8.63
N GLN A 89 -2.78 -13.25 -8.99
CA GLN A 89 -3.32 -14.58 -9.21
C GLN A 89 -3.46 -15.41 -7.95
N MET A 90 -2.90 -14.94 -6.83
CA MET A 90 -2.88 -15.70 -5.59
C MET A 90 -4.29 -15.90 -5.05
N ASP A 91 -4.56 -17.09 -4.50
CA ASP A 91 -5.77 -17.37 -3.74
C ASP A 91 -5.81 -16.43 -2.54
N ILE A 92 -6.96 -15.80 -2.32
CA ILE A 92 -7.11 -14.78 -1.28
C ILE A 92 -6.75 -15.30 0.11
N ARG A 93 -6.98 -16.57 0.38
CA ARG A 93 -6.67 -17.15 1.69
C ARG A 93 -5.16 -17.13 1.97
N TYR A 94 -4.35 -17.41 0.97
CA TYR A 94 -2.90 -17.36 1.09
C TYR A 94 -2.39 -15.93 1.11
N ALA A 95 -3.01 -15.05 0.36
CA ALA A 95 -2.66 -13.63 0.37
C ALA A 95 -2.87 -13.01 1.76
N ILE A 96 -4.00 -13.34 2.41
CA ILE A 96 -4.29 -12.87 3.77
C ILE A 96 -3.23 -13.40 4.75
N ARG A 97 -2.86 -14.69 4.66
CA ARG A 97 -1.82 -15.25 5.51
C ARG A 97 -0.48 -14.53 5.32
N LEU A 98 -0.13 -14.26 4.07
CA LEU A 98 1.12 -13.56 3.77
C LEU A 98 1.13 -12.16 4.37
N ILE A 99 0.04 -11.41 4.20
CA ILE A 99 -0.10 -10.07 4.77
C ILE A 99 0.02 -10.11 6.30
N GLN A 100 -0.61 -11.09 6.95
CA GLN A 100 -0.52 -11.27 8.39
C GLN A 100 0.90 -11.62 8.85
N GLN A 101 1.60 -12.47 8.11
CA GLN A 101 2.99 -12.84 8.43
C GLN A 101 3.93 -11.64 8.34
N ILE A 102 3.69 -10.75 7.39
CA ILE A 102 4.49 -9.53 7.23
C ILE A 102 4.15 -8.51 8.33
N GLY A 103 2.94 -8.60 8.92
CA GLY A 103 2.50 -7.69 9.97
C GLY A 103 1.93 -6.38 9.45
N VAL A 104 1.39 -6.39 8.24
CA VAL A 104 0.76 -5.20 7.64
C VAL A 104 -0.73 -5.45 7.43
N HIS A 105 -1.48 -4.40 7.11
CA HIS A 105 -2.92 -4.48 6.88
C HIS A 105 -3.30 -4.30 5.41
N ARG A 106 -2.35 -3.95 4.58
CA ARG A 106 -2.54 -3.68 3.16
C ARG A 106 -1.25 -3.93 2.40
N ALA A 107 -1.38 -4.27 1.12
CA ALA A 107 -0.23 -4.50 0.27
C ALA A 107 -0.60 -4.20 -1.18
N PRO A 108 0.36 -3.67 -1.97
CA PRO A 108 0.14 -3.54 -3.40
C PRO A 108 0.05 -4.91 -4.07
N VAL A 109 -0.68 -4.95 -5.16
CA VAL A 109 -0.90 -6.15 -5.94
C VAL A 109 -0.11 -6.04 -7.24
N GLU A 110 0.64 -7.09 -7.56
CA GLU A 110 1.51 -7.12 -8.73
C GLU A 110 1.01 -8.14 -9.74
N ASP A 111 1.08 -7.78 -11.02
CA ASP A 111 0.82 -8.67 -12.14
C ASP A 111 1.84 -8.38 -13.23
N GLN A 112 2.63 -9.40 -13.60
CA GLN A 112 3.64 -9.29 -14.66
C GLN A 112 4.61 -8.10 -14.45
N GLY A 113 5.05 -7.92 -13.22
CA GLY A 113 6.01 -6.87 -12.87
C GLY A 113 5.41 -5.48 -12.69
N LYS A 114 4.10 -5.35 -12.82
CA LYS A 114 3.41 -4.05 -12.67
C LYS A 114 2.50 -4.07 -11.45
N ILE A 115 2.40 -2.92 -10.79
CA ILE A 115 1.44 -2.76 -9.71
C ILE A 115 0.08 -2.46 -10.33
N VAL A 116 -0.89 -3.34 -10.07
CA VAL A 116 -2.21 -3.27 -10.70
C VAL A 116 -3.34 -2.97 -9.72
N GLY A 117 -3.06 -2.96 -8.43
CA GLY A 117 -4.09 -2.70 -7.43
C GLY A 117 -3.52 -2.66 -6.02
N MET A 118 -4.43 -2.56 -5.07
CA MET A 118 -4.12 -2.54 -3.64
C MET A 118 -5.08 -3.49 -2.93
N LEU A 119 -4.55 -4.33 -2.04
CA LEU A 119 -5.36 -5.20 -1.20
C LEU A 119 -5.32 -4.68 0.23
N THR A 120 -6.49 -4.42 0.81
CA THR A 120 -6.62 -4.02 2.21
C THR A 120 -7.49 -5.03 2.94
N LEU A 121 -7.06 -5.44 4.15
CA LEU A 121 -7.78 -6.46 4.90
C LEU A 121 -9.19 -6.01 5.28
N SER A 122 -9.35 -4.74 5.66
CA SER A 122 -10.66 -4.24 6.07
C SER A 122 -11.69 -4.25 4.93
N SER A 123 -11.26 -4.02 3.69
CA SER A 123 -12.17 -3.99 2.55
C SER A 123 -12.74 -5.38 2.23
N LEU A 124 -12.04 -6.44 2.62
CA LEU A 124 -12.50 -7.82 2.39
C LEU A 124 -13.85 -8.07 3.04
N ILE A 125 -14.08 -7.50 4.20
CA ILE A 125 -15.32 -7.69 4.95
C ILE A 125 -16.34 -6.61 4.59
N ARG A 126 -15.90 -5.34 4.49
CA ARG A 126 -16.82 -4.23 4.25
C ARG A 126 -17.38 -4.19 2.84
N ASP A 127 -16.55 -4.52 1.85
CA ASP A 127 -16.88 -4.27 0.44
C ASP A 127 -17.17 -5.55 -0.33
N HIS A 128 -17.00 -6.71 0.28
CA HIS A 128 -17.17 -8.01 -0.37
C HIS A 128 -17.89 -8.98 0.57
N ASP A 129 -18.70 -9.84 -0.02
CA ASP A 129 -19.39 -10.91 0.70
C ASP A 129 -18.63 -12.22 0.50
N ILE A 130 -17.55 -12.40 1.27
CA ILE A 130 -16.70 -13.57 1.18
C ILE A 130 -16.92 -14.57 2.33
N LEU A 131 -17.74 -14.20 3.30
CA LEU A 131 -18.07 -15.08 4.43
C LEU A 131 -19.34 -15.91 4.17
#